data_7cadd65aad5853d4569bade51b3181d0
#
_entry.id   7cadd65aad5853d4569bade51b3181d0
#
_cell.length_a   1.000
_cell.length_b   1.000
_cell.length_c   1.000
_cell.angle_alpha   90.00
_cell.angle_beta   90.00
_cell.angle_gamma   90.00
#
_symmetry.space_group_name_H-M   'P 1'
#
loop_
_entity.id
_entity.type
_entity.pdbx_description
1 polymer ?
#
loop_
_entity_poly.entity_id
_entity_poly.type
_entity_poly.pdbx_seq_one_letter_code
_entity_poly.pdbx_strand_id
1 'polypeptide(L)'
;MASSRPRGAASSPLVWVLVPVVPTDDPNLAWYSDHSMAHAEFARAFDALQMEWRWQPISMKDHRQVIARMAKESAGRDTTVLNLCDGDEINGSPGLSIIRTLRKHGLRFTGSDERFYDLTTSKIVMKRLFDAAAVPTAPWAVVPRDGVGCAPLFRTIGSPLILKPAISAGSLGIGLKSVVHSHQALRAQLARLHDGYRGWSLADGGAFVERFIDGPEFTTFIVGSSEDRRRATIYPPVERFFNPTIPREERFLSFDRLWGLYEEESEIDGGDGELWRYRPARADLVARITEVSWQAYQAVHGRGYGRVDLRRDRKTGEFQVLEVNAQCGLSEDELYTSIGAILRFAKIPYHRAVRAILAAANTP
;
A
#
# COMPACT_ATOMS: atom_id res chain seq x y z
N MET A 1 -24.12 46.02 33.77
CA MET A 1 -23.30 46.01 32.54
C MET A 1 -22.46 44.75 32.57
N ALA A 2 -22.89 43.71 31.84
CA ALA A 2 -22.16 42.46 31.76
C ALA A 2 -21.14 42.56 30.60
N SER A 3 -19.86 42.54 30.95
CA SER A 3 -18.75 42.56 29.99
C SER A 3 -18.73 41.26 29.23
N SER A 4 -19.12 41.30 27.95
CA SER A 4 -18.92 40.20 27.00
C SER A 4 -17.43 40.03 26.73
N ARG A 5 -16.82 38.96 27.25
CA ARG A 5 -15.47 38.52 26.82
C ARG A 5 -15.50 38.23 25.32
N PRO A 6 -14.55 38.75 24.54
CA PRO A 6 -14.45 38.40 23.14
C PRO A 6 -14.22 36.90 23.04
N ARG A 7 -15.02 36.19 22.21
CA ARG A 7 -14.74 34.81 21.79
C ARG A 7 -13.37 34.85 21.14
N GLY A 8 -12.39 34.16 21.74
CA GLY A 8 -11.07 34.03 21.18
C GLY A 8 -11.18 33.52 19.75
N ALA A 9 -10.43 34.13 18.84
CA ALA A 9 -10.34 33.69 17.45
C ALA A 9 -10.01 32.20 17.46
N ALA A 10 -10.86 31.37 16.84
CA ALA A 10 -10.61 29.95 16.70
C ALA A 10 -9.26 29.81 15.97
N SER A 11 -8.31 29.16 16.62
CA SER A 11 -7.01 28.91 16.01
C SER A 11 -7.20 28.09 14.73
N SER A 12 -6.49 28.47 13.67
CA SER A 12 -6.55 27.74 12.40
C SER A 12 -6.30 26.25 12.62
N PRO A 13 -7.02 25.35 11.92
CA PRO A 13 -6.76 23.91 11.98
C PRO A 13 -5.29 23.61 11.68
N LEU A 14 -4.69 22.69 12.44
CA LEU A 14 -3.30 22.26 12.25
C LEU A 14 -3.26 20.84 11.73
N VAL A 15 -2.45 20.59 10.71
CA VAL A 15 -2.15 19.24 10.24
C VAL A 15 -0.68 18.89 10.54
N TRP A 16 -0.49 17.80 11.28
CA TRP A 16 0.83 17.16 11.38
C TRP A 16 0.96 16.10 10.29
N VAL A 17 1.98 16.21 9.44
CA VAL A 17 2.34 15.15 8.50
C VAL A 17 3.39 14.28 9.15
N LEU A 18 2.98 13.08 9.55
CA LEU A 18 3.81 12.13 10.27
C LEU A 18 4.43 11.15 9.29
N VAL A 19 5.76 11.11 9.25
CA VAL A 19 6.54 10.47 8.19
C VAL A 19 7.46 9.41 8.76
N PRO A 20 7.42 8.15 8.26
CA PRO A 20 8.27 7.09 8.76
C PRO A 20 9.74 7.33 8.40
N VAL A 21 10.64 7.05 9.34
CA VAL A 21 12.08 7.03 9.12
C VAL A 21 12.64 5.72 9.65
N VAL A 22 13.41 5.03 8.81
CA VAL A 22 14.17 3.85 9.20
C VAL A 22 15.64 4.26 9.30
N PRO A 23 16.19 4.45 10.50
CA PRO A 23 17.60 4.77 10.67
C PRO A 23 18.47 3.62 10.17
N THR A 24 19.26 3.86 9.16
CA THR A 24 20.17 2.88 8.55
C THR A 24 21.46 3.56 8.09
N ASP A 25 22.57 2.84 8.20
CA ASP A 25 23.87 3.23 7.63
C ASP A 25 24.09 2.63 6.22
N ASP A 26 23.18 1.77 5.74
CA ASP A 26 23.22 1.23 4.39
C ASP A 26 22.65 2.26 3.39
N PRO A 27 23.47 2.80 2.47
CA PRO A 27 23.04 3.81 1.52
C PRO A 27 21.94 3.29 0.56
N ASN A 28 21.87 1.98 0.31
CA ASN A 28 20.86 1.39 -0.56
C ASN A 28 19.51 1.24 0.15
N LEU A 29 19.48 1.31 1.49
CA LEU A 29 18.25 1.35 2.27
C LEU A 29 17.87 2.77 2.69
N ALA A 30 18.79 3.73 2.63
CA ALA A 30 18.54 5.11 3.01
C ALA A 30 17.45 5.79 2.16
N TRP A 31 17.29 5.36 0.91
CA TRP A 31 16.24 5.89 0.03
C TRP A 31 14.81 5.57 0.52
N TYR A 32 14.60 4.53 1.33
CA TYR A 32 13.31 4.29 2.00
C TYR A 32 12.92 5.42 2.95
N SER A 33 13.86 6.22 3.38
CA SER A 33 13.65 7.37 4.26
C SER A 33 13.78 8.72 3.54
N ASP A 34 13.95 8.72 2.22
CA ASP A 34 13.93 9.95 1.42
C ASP A 34 12.48 10.33 1.07
N HIS A 35 11.96 11.28 1.81
CA HIS A 35 10.63 11.83 1.61
C HIS A 35 10.64 13.25 1.00
N SER A 36 11.72 13.64 0.34
CA SER A 36 11.87 14.99 -0.23
C SER A 36 10.77 15.32 -1.25
N MET A 37 10.46 14.38 -2.15
CA MET A 37 9.35 14.50 -3.09
C MET A 37 8.01 14.66 -2.38
N ALA A 38 7.70 13.76 -1.46
CA ALA A 38 6.46 13.78 -0.70
C ALA A 38 6.30 15.10 0.09
N HIS A 39 7.39 15.61 0.70
CA HIS A 39 7.37 16.90 1.38
C HIS A 39 6.95 18.05 0.44
N ALA A 40 7.53 18.10 -0.77
CA ALA A 40 7.21 19.14 -1.76
C ALA A 40 5.75 19.01 -2.25
N GLU A 41 5.26 17.79 -2.47
CA GLU A 41 3.87 17.52 -2.88
C GLU A 41 2.86 17.97 -1.82
N PHE A 42 3.09 17.61 -0.56
CA PHE A 42 2.24 18.04 0.55
C PHE A 42 2.32 19.55 0.79
N ALA A 43 3.49 20.18 0.63
CA ALA A 43 3.61 21.63 0.71
C ALA A 43 2.69 22.33 -0.29
N ARG A 44 2.71 21.91 -1.56
CA ARG A 44 1.80 22.43 -2.60
C ARG A 44 0.34 22.16 -2.27
N ALA A 45 0.03 20.96 -1.75
CA ALA A 45 -1.34 20.60 -1.41
C ALA A 45 -1.89 21.46 -0.25
N PHE A 46 -1.12 21.65 0.83
CA PHE A 46 -1.55 22.44 1.96
C PHE A 46 -1.59 23.94 1.68
N ASP A 47 -0.71 24.45 0.81
CA ASP A 47 -0.79 25.80 0.30
C ASP A 47 -2.10 26.03 -0.47
N ALA A 48 -2.44 25.14 -1.40
CA ALA A 48 -3.71 25.19 -2.12
C ALA A 48 -4.95 25.04 -1.21
N LEU A 49 -4.83 24.36 -0.06
CA LEU A 49 -5.88 24.21 0.94
C LEU A 49 -5.91 25.36 1.95
N GLN A 50 -4.91 26.24 1.96
CA GLN A 50 -4.72 27.32 2.94
C GLN A 50 -4.75 26.78 4.39
N MET A 51 -4.05 25.65 4.64
CA MET A 51 -3.99 24.98 5.93
C MET A 51 -2.60 25.11 6.55
N GLU A 52 -2.55 25.37 7.86
CA GLU A 52 -1.30 25.29 8.64
C GLU A 52 -0.90 23.82 8.78
N TRP A 53 0.36 23.51 8.52
CA TRP A 53 0.86 22.14 8.62
C TRP A 53 2.29 22.10 9.14
N ARG A 54 2.69 20.92 9.65
CA ARG A 54 4.03 20.66 10.16
C ARG A 54 4.49 19.27 9.73
N TRP A 55 5.71 19.18 9.26
CA TRP A 55 6.36 17.94 8.89
C TRP A 55 7.04 17.31 10.09
N GLN A 56 6.73 16.06 10.41
CA GLN A 56 7.27 15.39 11.59
C GLN A 56 7.78 13.99 11.22
N PRO A 57 9.10 13.82 11.03
CA PRO A 57 9.73 12.51 10.95
C PRO A 57 9.57 11.73 12.26
N ILE A 58 9.43 10.41 12.16
CA ILE A 58 9.22 9.51 13.30
C ILE A 58 9.82 8.13 13.01
N SER A 59 10.44 7.54 14.04
CA SER A 59 11.04 6.20 13.97
C SER A 59 10.45 5.29 15.04
N MET A 60 10.71 3.97 14.94
CA MET A 60 10.33 3.02 15.98
C MET A 60 11.00 3.33 17.33
N LYS A 61 12.14 4.03 17.34
CA LYS A 61 12.90 4.36 18.56
C LYS A 61 12.28 5.52 19.36
N ASP A 62 11.69 6.50 18.68
CA ASP A 62 11.25 7.76 19.31
C ASP A 62 9.74 8.05 19.20
N HIS A 63 8.96 7.22 18.51
CA HIS A 63 7.56 7.49 18.19
C HIS A 63 6.71 7.87 19.42
N ARG A 64 6.91 7.22 20.55
CA ARG A 64 6.13 7.51 21.78
C ARG A 64 6.38 8.91 22.31
N GLN A 65 7.64 9.35 22.30
CA GLN A 65 8.03 10.68 22.78
C GLN A 65 7.57 11.78 21.80
N VAL A 66 7.75 11.54 20.49
CA VAL A 66 7.33 12.46 19.42
C VAL A 66 5.82 12.66 19.48
N ILE A 67 5.02 11.61 19.53
CA ILE A 67 3.55 11.72 19.57
C ILE A 67 3.08 12.37 20.87
N ALA A 68 3.68 12.06 22.01
CA ALA A 68 3.35 12.74 23.27
C ALA A 68 3.64 14.25 23.23
N ARG A 69 4.74 14.67 22.59
CA ARG A 69 5.05 16.08 22.35
C ARG A 69 4.01 16.73 21.42
N MET A 70 3.71 16.08 20.28
CA MET A 70 2.68 16.57 19.34
C MET A 70 1.33 16.78 20.02
N ALA A 71 0.91 15.85 20.87
CA ALA A 71 -0.34 15.97 21.62
C ALA A 71 -0.35 17.19 22.57
N LYS A 72 0.77 17.48 23.25
CA LYS A 72 0.91 18.68 24.07
C LYS A 72 0.86 19.96 23.25
N GLU A 73 1.58 20.02 22.14
CA GLU A 73 1.61 21.18 21.24
C GLU A 73 0.28 21.42 20.53
N SER A 74 -0.55 20.38 20.40
CA SER A 74 -1.88 20.42 19.78
C SER A 74 -3.00 20.74 20.76
N ALA A 75 -2.70 20.84 22.05
CA ALA A 75 -3.71 21.06 23.08
C ALA A 75 -4.54 22.34 22.81
N GLY A 76 -5.87 22.21 22.77
CA GLY A 76 -6.79 23.33 22.52
C GLY A 76 -6.91 23.75 21.05
N ARG A 77 -6.28 23.03 20.12
CA ARG A 77 -6.39 23.27 18.66
C ARG A 77 -7.17 22.17 17.97
N ASP A 78 -7.90 22.52 16.90
CA ASP A 78 -8.41 21.52 15.96
C ASP A 78 -7.22 20.95 15.17
N THR A 79 -6.81 19.74 15.53
CA THR A 79 -5.60 19.11 14.98
C THR A 79 -5.92 17.75 14.36
N THR A 80 -5.34 17.50 13.20
CA THR A 80 -5.38 16.19 12.54
C THR A 80 -3.95 15.75 12.21
N VAL A 81 -3.65 14.49 12.43
CA VAL A 81 -2.39 13.87 12.02
C VAL A 81 -2.61 13.17 10.68
N LEU A 82 -1.96 13.65 9.63
CA LEU A 82 -1.85 12.91 8.36
C LEU A 82 -0.75 11.86 8.57
N ASN A 83 -1.17 10.63 8.83
CA ASN A 83 -0.26 9.54 9.15
C ASN A 83 0.19 8.82 7.86
N LEU A 84 1.48 8.87 7.56
CA LEU A 84 2.09 8.20 6.40
C LEU A 84 2.89 6.95 6.81
N CYS A 85 2.81 6.53 8.09
CA CYS A 85 3.54 5.36 8.58
C CYS A 85 2.83 4.07 8.15
N ASP A 86 3.35 3.42 7.11
CA ASP A 86 2.79 2.23 6.47
C ASP A 86 3.68 0.98 6.64
N GLY A 87 4.61 1.00 7.60
CA GLY A 87 5.56 -0.06 7.85
C GLY A 87 4.98 -1.28 8.59
N ASP A 88 5.63 -2.41 8.43
CA ASP A 88 5.28 -3.68 9.09
C ASP A 88 5.94 -3.87 10.47
N GLU A 89 6.81 -2.96 10.87
CA GLU A 89 7.59 -2.94 12.12
C GLU A 89 8.66 -4.05 12.24
N ILE A 90 8.66 -5.05 11.36
CA ILE A 90 9.63 -6.16 11.37
C ILE A 90 11.04 -5.63 11.07
N ASN A 91 11.15 -4.80 10.04
CA ASN A 91 12.41 -4.22 9.58
C ASN A 91 12.61 -2.77 10.08
N GLY A 92 11.91 -2.40 11.13
CA GLY A 92 12.06 -1.09 11.79
C GLY A 92 11.27 0.05 11.18
N SER A 93 10.47 -0.20 10.14
CA SER A 93 9.58 0.82 9.56
C SER A 93 8.33 1.01 10.43
N PRO A 94 8.03 2.24 10.89
CA PRO A 94 6.89 2.53 11.74
C PRO A 94 5.53 2.17 11.10
N GLY A 95 4.64 1.55 11.87
CA GLY A 95 3.35 1.06 11.39
C GLY A 95 2.27 1.07 12.47
N LEU A 96 1.79 -0.12 12.87
CA LEU A 96 0.67 -0.30 13.80
C LEU A 96 0.85 0.36 15.16
N SER A 97 2.07 0.37 15.70
CA SER A 97 2.40 1.03 16.98
C SER A 97 2.14 2.53 16.95
N ILE A 98 2.26 3.17 15.78
CA ILE A 98 1.96 4.58 15.58
C ILE A 98 0.47 4.81 15.76
N ILE A 99 -0.37 4.03 15.11
CA ILE A 99 -1.84 4.10 15.22
C ILE A 99 -2.27 3.96 16.69
N ARG A 100 -1.75 2.96 17.39
CA ARG A 100 -2.01 2.71 18.82
C ARG A 100 -1.60 3.89 19.69
N THR A 101 -0.45 4.49 19.39
CA THR A 101 0.06 5.63 20.15
C THR A 101 -0.76 6.89 19.89
N LEU A 102 -1.14 7.18 18.65
CA LEU A 102 -2.03 8.29 18.30
C LEU A 102 -3.38 8.19 19.03
N ARG A 103 -4.01 7.00 19.01
CA ARG A 103 -5.26 6.74 19.76
C ARG A 103 -5.09 6.94 21.26
N LYS A 104 -4.01 6.42 21.85
CA LYS A 104 -3.72 6.58 23.29
C LYS A 104 -3.66 8.05 23.70
N HIS A 105 -3.17 8.92 22.82
CA HIS A 105 -3.07 10.36 23.07
C HIS A 105 -4.30 11.16 22.62
N GLY A 106 -5.38 10.52 22.15
CA GLY A 106 -6.60 11.19 21.73
C GLY A 106 -6.44 12.06 20.47
N LEU A 107 -5.45 11.78 19.64
CA LEU A 107 -5.21 12.52 18.40
C LEU A 107 -6.07 11.95 17.26
N ARG A 108 -6.76 12.82 16.53
CA ARG A 108 -7.44 12.47 15.29
C ARG A 108 -6.38 12.23 14.20
N PHE A 109 -6.49 11.16 13.43
CA PHE A 109 -5.51 10.80 12.42
C PHE A 109 -6.14 10.21 11.15
N THR A 110 -5.45 10.38 10.03
CA THR A 110 -5.84 9.80 8.73
C THR A 110 -5.28 8.39 8.56
N GLY A 111 -5.77 7.69 7.54
CA GLY A 111 -5.36 6.34 7.20
C GLY A 111 -6.21 5.28 7.89
N SER A 112 -5.67 4.10 8.04
CA SER A 112 -6.38 2.95 8.61
C SER A 112 -6.54 3.04 10.12
N ASP A 113 -7.56 2.40 10.66
CA ASP A 113 -7.59 2.04 12.06
C ASP A 113 -6.73 0.79 12.34
N GLU A 114 -6.62 0.40 13.63
CA GLU A 114 -5.81 -0.75 14.02
C GLU A 114 -6.26 -2.05 13.35
N ARG A 115 -7.59 -2.25 13.23
CA ARG A 115 -8.14 -3.48 12.69
C ARG A 115 -7.83 -3.63 11.21
N PHE A 116 -8.11 -2.60 10.43
CA PHE A 116 -7.85 -2.63 8.99
C PHE A 116 -6.36 -2.80 8.70
N TYR A 117 -5.50 -2.10 9.46
CA TYR A 117 -4.05 -2.21 9.32
C TYR A 117 -3.55 -3.62 9.60
N ASP A 118 -3.91 -4.18 10.75
CA ASP A 118 -3.50 -5.52 11.19
C ASP A 118 -3.91 -6.61 10.19
N LEU A 119 -5.17 -6.55 9.71
CA LEU A 119 -5.71 -7.51 8.76
C LEU A 119 -5.04 -7.47 7.38
N THR A 120 -4.48 -6.32 6.99
CA THR A 120 -3.86 -6.14 5.68
C THR A 120 -2.33 -6.21 5.71
N THR A 121 -1.71 -6.23 6.88
CA THR A 121 -0.24 -6.42 7.01
C THR A 121 0.18 -7.80 6.50
N SER A 122 -0.60 -8.85 6.75
CA SER A 122 -0.29 -10.20 6.27
C SER A 122 -1.15 -10.60 5.08
N LYS A 123 -0.51 -10.87 3.93
CA LYS A 123 -1.17 -11.38 2.72
C LYS A 123 -1.88 -12.72 2.95
N ILE A 124 -1.36 -13.57 3.84
CA ILE A 124 -2.02 -14.85 4.22
C ILE A 124 -3.33 -14.58 4.96
N VAL A 125 -3.36 -13.60 5.87
CA VAL A 125 -4.58 -13.19 6.58
C VAL A 125 -5.59 -12.62 5.60
N MET A 126 -5.16 -11.71 4.71
CA MET A 126 -6.03 -11.16 3.65
C MET A 126 -6.64 -12.26 2.78
N LYS A 127 -5.84 -13.22 2.31
CA LYS A 127 -6.33 -14.33 1.45
C LYS A 127 -7.41 -15.14 2.16
N ARG A 128 -7.23 -15.44 3.45
CA ARG A 128 -8.27 -16.14 4.25
C ARG A 128 -9.56 -15.34 4.37
N LEU A 129 -9.44 -14.02 4.53
CA LEU A 129 -10.62 -13.14 4.58
C LEU A 129 -11.31 -13.04 3.21
N PHE A 130 -10.56 -13.00 2.12
CA PHE A 130 -11.13 -13.02 0.76
C PHE A 130 -11.88 -14.34 0.52
N ASP A 131 -11.30 -15.48 0.87
CA ASP A 131 -11.97 -16.77 0.74
C ASP A 131 -13.26 -16.83 1.59
N ALA A 132 -13.20 -16.37 2.85
CA ALA A 132 -14.36 -16.36 3.75
C ALA A 132 -15.49 -15.44 3.27
N ALA A 133 -15.15 -14.35 2.57
CA ALA A 133 -16.09 -13.38 2.01
C ALA A 133 -16.46 -13.65 0.54
N ALA A 134 -16.00 -14.76 -0.05
CA ALA A 134 -16.15 -15.10 -1.47
C ALA A 134 -15.66 -13.98 -2.42
N VAL A 135 -14.65 -13.23 -2.01
CA VAL A 135 -13.95 -12.27 -2.88
C VAL A 135 -13.02 -13.04 -3.82
N PRO A 136 -13.12 -12.84 -5.14
CA PRO A 136 -12.29 -13.59 -6.07
C PRO A 136 -10.81 -13.28 -5.88
N THR A 137 -10.03 -14.31 -5.58
CA THR A 137 -8.58 -14.25 -5.45
C THR A 137 -7.95 -15.50 -6.07
N ALA A 138 -6.71 -15.40 -6.53
CA ALA A 138 -6.02 -16.54 -7.14
C ALA A 138 -5.97 -17.72 -6.17
N PRO A 139 -6.15 -18.97 -6.62
CA PRO A 139 -5.94 -20.15 -5.78
C PRO A 139 -4.54 -20.12 -5.15
N TRP A 140 -4.45 -20.45 -3.87
CA TRP A 140 -3.25 -20.24 -3.09
C TRP A 140 -3.06 -21.29 -1.98
N ALA A 141 -1.84 -21.41 -1.45
CA ALA A 141 -1.53 -22.23 -0.29
C ALA A 141 -0.35 -21.66 0.50
N VAL A 142 -0.39 -21.82 1.82
CA VAL A 142 0.77 -21.57 2.69
C VAL A 142 1.84 -22.62 2.40
N VAL A 143 3.10 -22.21 2.38
CA VAL A 143 4.25 -23.10 2.14
C VAL A 143 5.03 -23.29 3.44
N PRO A 144 5.39 -24.54 3.80
CA PRO A 144 6.32 -24.79 4.88
C PRO A 144 7.71 -24.19 4.59
N ARG A 145 8.44 -23.86 5.64
CA ARG A 145 9.76 -23.20 5.53
C ARG A 145 10.74 -23.95 4.63
N ASP A 146 10.71 -25.25 4.64
CA ASP A 146 11.60 -26.14 3.83
C ASP A 146 11.00 -26.52 2.47
N GLY A 147 9.76 -26.12 2.20
CA GLY A 147 9.03 -26.47 0.97
C GLY A 147 8.65 -27.93 0.84
N VAL A 148 8.81 -28.73 1.89
CA VAL A 148 8.43 -30.15 1.86
C VAL A 148 6.94 -30.32 1.65
N GLY A 149 6.54 -31.27 0.80
CA GLY A 149 5.13 -31.53 0.49
C GLY A 149 4.48 -30.58 -0.51
N CYS A 150 5.22 -29.60 -1.05
CA CYS A 150 4.65 -28.60 -1.97
C CYS A 150 4.58 -29.04 -3.45
N ALA A 151 5.19 -30.16 -3.83
CA ALA A 151 5.16 -30.64 -5.22
C ALA A 151 3.75 -30.81 -5.82
N PRO A 152 2.72 -31.29 -5.09
CA PRO A 152 1.36 -31.40 -5.60
C PRO A 152 0.69 -30.06 -5.93
N LEU A 153 1.15 -28.94 -5.35
CA LEU A 153 0.56 -27.61 -5.54
C LEU A 153 0.57 -27.17 -7.01
N PHE A 154 1.61 -27.55 -7.78
CA PHE A 154 1.70 -27.26 -9.21
C PHE A 154 0.57 -27.90 -10.04
N ARG A 155 -0.03 -28.99 -9.54
CA ARG A 155 -1.18 -29.64 -10.16
C ARG A 155 -2.50 -29.13 -9.60
N THR A 156 -2.59 -28.91 -8.28
CA THR A 156 -3.85 -28.55 -7.60
C THR A 156 -4.19 -27.06 -7.70
N ILE A 157 -3.19 -26.19 -7.67
CA ILE A 157 -3.35 -24.74 -7.81
C ILE A 157 -3.15 -24.30 -9.27
N GLY A 158 -2.22 -24.98 -9.98
CA GLY A 158 -1.83 -24.66 -11.35
C GLY A 158 -0.36 -24.29 -11.48
N SER A 159 0.08 -24.04 -12.72
CA SER A 159 1.45 -23.63 -13.03
C SER A 159 1.43 -22.54 -14.10
N PRO A 160 2.31 -21.51 -14.01
CA PRO A 160 3.28 -21.29 -12.93
C PRO A 160 2.64 -20.82 -11.63
N LEU A 161 3.36 -21.01 -10.53
CA LEU A 161 3.05 -20.41 -9.23
C LEU A 161 3.92 -19.16 -9.02
N ILE A 162 3.45 -18.23 -8.22
CA ILE A 162 4.29 -17.16 -7.70
C ILE A 162 4.42 -17.29 -6.18
N LEU A 163 5.66 -17.34 -5.70
CA LEU A 163 5.98 -17.37 -4.27
C LEU A 163 6.07 -15.94 -3.75
N LYS A 164 5.42 -15.70 -2.62
CA LYS A 164 5.41 -14.38 -1.98
C LYS A 164 5.64 -14.50 -0.48
N PRO A 165 6.38 -13.56 0.14
CA PRO A 165 6.38 -13.42 1.59
C PRO A 165 4.99 -13.03 2.08
N ALA A 166 4.63 -13.49 3.28
CA ALA A 166 3.34 -13.15 3.90
C ALA A 166 3.26 -11.67 4.25
N ILE A 167 4.35 -11.10 4.72
CA ILE A 167 4.47 -9.70 5.15
C ILE A 167 5.54 -9.04 4.27
N SER A 168 5.12 -8.11 3.43
CA SER A 168 6.03 -7.28 2.64
C SER A 168 5.28 -6.11 2.02
N ALA A 169 5.96 -4.98 1.86
CA ALA A 169 5.50 -3.80 1.14
C ALA A 169 6.42 -3.52 -0.06
N GLY A 170 5.95 -2.76 -1.06
CA GLY A 170 6.77 -2.32 -2.19
C GLY A 170 7.44 -3.45 -2.98
N SER A 171 6.80 -4.59 -3.12
CA SER A 171 7.34 -5.81 -3.79
C SER A 171 8.59 -6.42 -3.12
N LEU A 172 8.95 -6.02 -1.90
CA LEU A 172 10.11 -6.56 -1.20
C LEU A 172 10.04 -8.10 -1.12
N GLY A 173 11.10 -8.79 -1.55
CA GLY A 173 11.17 -10.25 -1.62
C GLY A 173 10.45 -10.87 -2.83
N ILE A 174 9.94 -10.05 -3.77
CA ILE A 174 9.29 -10.52 -5.00
C ILE A 174 10.15 -10.08 -6.20
N GLY A 175 10.71 -11.07 -6.90
CA GLY A 175 11.49 -10.89 -8.11
C GLY A 175 11.02 -11.81 -9.24
N LEU A 176 11.67 -11.77 -10.40
CA LEU A 176 11.35 -12.66 -11.52
C LEU A 176 11.45 -14.14 -11.13
N LYS A 177 12.42 -14.48 -10.27
CA LYS A 177 12.60 -15.84 -9.73
C LYS A 177 11.50 -16.27 -8.75
N SER A 178 10.60 -15.35 -8.34
CA SER A 178 9.43 -15.71 -7.54
C SER A 178 8.37 -16.45 -8.36
N VAL A 179 8.38 -16.32 -9.69
CA VAL A 179 7.55 -17.13 -10.60
C VAL A 179 8.25 -18.48 -10.82
N VAL A 180 7.62 -19.54 -10.34
CA VAL A 180 8.24 -20.88 -10.25
C VAL A 180 7.43 -21.92 -11.02
N HIS A 181 8.13 -22.78 -11.78
CA HIS A 181 7.54 -23.83 -12.61
C HIS A 181 7.77 -25.24 -12.06
N SER A 182 8.58 -25.37 -11.00
CA SER A 182 8.93 -26.65 -10.41
C SER A 182 9.11 -26.56 -8.91
N HIS A 183 8.97 -27.71 -8.23
CA HIS A 183 9.22 -27.82 -6.80
C HIS A 183 10.68 -27.45 -6.44
N GLN A 184 11.64 -27.77 -7.31
CA GLN A 184 13.04 -27.39 -7.11
C GLN A 184 13.20 -25.86 -7.10
N ALA A 185 12.62 -25.16 -8.09
CA ALA A 185 12.64 -23.70 -8.16
C ALA A 185 11.93 -23.06 -6.94
N LEU A 186 10.81 -23.62 -6.51
CA LEU A 186 10.11 -23.19 -5.30
C LEU A 186 11.01 -23.26 -4.07
N ARG A 187 11.69 -24.38 -3.85
CA ARG A 187 12.59 -24.53 -2.68
C ARG A 187 13.79 -23.57 -2.74
N ALA A 188 14.36 -23.38 -3.93
CA ALA A 188 15.46 -22.43 -4.11
C ALA A 188 15.01 -21.00 -3.77
N GLN A 189 13.83 -20.59 -4.22
CA GLN A 189 13.30 -19.26 -3.92
C GLN A 189 12.89 -19.10 -2.44
N LEU A 190 12.38 -20.15 -1.79
CA LEU A 190 12.14 -20.16 -0.33
C LEU A 190 13.44 -19.94 0.46
N ALA A 191 14.53 -20.60 0.07
CA ALA A 191 15.83 -20.39 0.71
C ALA A 191 16.25 -18.92 0.62
N ARG A 192 16.10 -18.30 -0.56
CA ARG A 192 16.41 -16.85 -0.74
C ARG A 192 15.56 -15.94 0.15
N LEU A 193 14.27 -16.23 0.33
CA LEU A 193 13.45 -15.47 1.27
C LEU A 193 13.97 -15.60 2.71
N HIS A 194 14.47 -16.77 3.08
CA HIS A 194 15.02 -16.98 4.42
C HIS A 194 16.42 -16.38 4.63
N ASP A 195 17.19 -16.19 3.55
CA ASP A 195 18.47 -15.49 3.60
C ASP A 195 18.28 -13.98 3.87
N GLY A 196 17.09 -13.44 3.56
CA GLY A 196 16.78 -12.04 3.76
C GLY A 196 17.36 -11.13 2.67
N TYR A 197 17.26 -9.81 2.88
CA TYR A 197 17.79 -8.79 1.99
C TYR A 197 18.50 -7.70 2.79
N ARG A 198 19.81 -7.55 2.64
CA ARG A 198 20.62 -6.51 3.32
C ARG A 198 20.34 -6.40 4.81
N GLY A 199 20.22 -7.55 5.49
CA GLY A 199 19.88 -7.63 6.92
C GLY A 199 18.40 -7.50 7.23
N TRP A 200 17.54 -7.24 6.26
CA TRP A 200 16.10 -7.26 6.43
C TRP A 200 15.55 -8.69 6.34
N SER A 201 14.63 -9.02 7.25
CA SER A 201 13.88 -10.27 7.19
C SER A 201 12.82 -10.19 6.09
N LEU A 202 12.74 -11.24 5.26
CA LEU A 202 11.70 -11.39 4.23
C LEU A 202 10.74 -12.54 4.52
N ALA A 203 11.08 -13.40 5.48
CA ALA A 203 10.32 -14.61 5.76
C ALA A 203 9.49 -14.54 7.05
N ASP A 204 9.50 -13.41 7.76
CA ASP A 204 8.65 -13.20 8.93
C ASP A 204 7.18 -13.25 8.53
N GLY A 205 6.37 -13.94 9.36
CA GLY A 205 4.97 -14.23 9.02
C GLY A 205 4.79 -15.39 8.03
N GLY A 206 5.89 -15.98 7.50
CA GLY A 206 5.90 -17.10 6.57
C GLY A 206 5.81 -16.70 5.11
N ALA A 207 5.55 -17.69 4.26
CA ALA A 207 5.42 -17.52 2.82
C ALA A 207 4.23 -18.32 2.28
N PHE A 208 3.74 -17.93 1.11
CA PHE A 208 2.67 -18.63 0.42
C PHE A 208 2.93 -18.62 -1.09
N VAL A 209 2.31 -19.55 -1.78
CA VAL A 209 2.24 -19.55 -3.23
C VAL A 209 0.82 -19.29 -3.68
N GLU A 210 0.68 -18.64 -4.81
CA GLU A 210 -0.58 -18.53 -5.53
C GLU A 210 -0.37 -18.80 -7.02
N ARG A 211 -1.44 -19.17 -7.72
CA ARG A 211 -1.38 -19.27 -9.18
C ARG A 211 -0.99 -17.91 -9.77
N PHE A 212 0.02 -17.88 -10.60
CA PHE A 212 0.36 -16.68 -11.35
C PHE A 212 -0.76 -16.35 -12.34
N ILE A 213 -1.31 -15.16 -12.25
CA ILE A 213 -2.38 -14.70 -13.14
C ILE A 213 -1.76 -13.96 -14.32
N ASP A 214 -1.78 -14.57 -15.50
CA ASP A 214 -1.39 -13.88 -16.74
C ASP A 214 -2.52 -12.95 -17.19
N GLY A 215 -2.28 -11.65 -17.10
CA GLY A 215 -3.23 -10.68 -17.58
C GLY A 215 -2.97 -9.25 -17.10
N PRO A 216 -3.81 -8.30 -17.54
CA PRO A 216 -3.66 -6.91 -17.15
C PRO A 216 -3.89 -6.71 -15.65
N GLU A 217 -3.16 -5.75 -15.10
CA GLU A 217 -3.21 -5.37 -13.69
C GLU A 217 -3.95 -4.03 -13.54
N PHE A 218 -4.78 -3.95 -12.51
CA PHE A 218 -5.61 -2.79 -12.24
C PHE A 218 -5.44 -2.35 -10.79
N THR A 219 -5.61 -1.06 -10.57
CA THR A 219 -5.56 -0.47 -9.24
C THR A 219 -6.74 0.46 -9.04
N THR A 220 -7.37 0.37 -7.85
CA THR A 220 -8.47 1.23 -7.42
C THR A 220 -8.11 1.89 -6.09
N PHE A 221 -8.39 3.19 -5.96
CA PHE A 221 -8.21 3.93 -4.72
C PHE A 221 -9.57 4.19 -4.06
N ILE A 222 -9.67 3.95 -2.75
CA ILE A 222 -10.90 4.09 -1.97
C ILE A 222 -10.61 4.95 -0.74
N VAL A 223 -11.46 5.96 -0.50
CA VAL A 223 -11.40 6.83 0.69
C VAL A 223 -12.75 6.75 1.41
N GLY A 224 -12.74 6.43 2.70
CA GLY A 224 -13.93 6.30 3.54
C GLY A 224 -14.00 4.96 4.27
N SER A 225 -15.16 4.67 4.87
CA SER A 225 -15.42 3.42 5.59
C SER A 225 -16.14 2.40 4.70
N SER A 226 -15.74 1.14 4.81
CA SER A 226 -16.42 -0.01 4.18
C SER A 226 -17.83 -0.27 4.72
N GLU A 227 -18.22 0.38 5.82
CA GLU A 227 -19.55 0.27 6.43
C GLU A 227 -20.64 1.03 5.66
N ASP A 228 -20.28 2.09 4.95
CA ASP A 228 -21.23 2.88 4.15
C ASP A 228 -20.65 3.28 2.79
N ARG A 229 -20.99 2.49 1.78
CA ARG A 229 -20.57 2.73 0.39
C ARG A 229 -20.97 4.11 -0.14
N ARG A 230 -22.08 4.65 0.29
CA ARG A 230 -22.60 5.94 -0.21
C ARG A 230 -21.77 7.12 0.27
N ARG A 231 -21.06 6.95 1.41
CA ARG A 231 -20.16 7.94 1.98
C ARG A 231 -18.70 7.70 1.62
N ALA A 232 -18.38 6.56 1.02
CA ALA A 232 -17.05 6.28 0.50
C ALA A 232 -16.87 6.85 -0.91
N THR A 233 -15.68 7.37 -1.19
CA THR A 233 -15.26 7.77 -2.53
C THR A 233 -14.43 6.65 -3.14
N ILE A 234 -14.94 6.04 -4.22
CA ILE A 234 -14.21 5.06 -5.00
C ILE A 234 -13.77 5.75 -6.29
N TYR A 235 -12.46 5.94 -6.43
CA TYR A 235 -11.90 6.61 -7.60
C TYR A 235 -11.90 5.66 -8.80
N PRO A 236 -12.02 6.20 -10.05
CA PRO A 236 -11.98 5.38 -11.25
C PRO A 236 -10.68 4.56 -11.32
N PRO A 237 -10.77 3.26 -11.65
CA PRO A 237 -9.60 2.40 -11.70
C PRO A 237 -8.68 2.74 -12.88
N VAL A 238 -7.39 2.50 -12.69
CA VAL A 238 -6.38 2.55 -13.75
C VAL A 238 -5.84 1.15 -14.03
N GLU A 239 -5.37 0.95 -15.27
CA GLU A 239 -4.62 -0.22 -15.68
C GLU A 239 -3.13 0.10 -15.69
N ARG A 240 -2.30 -0.76 -15.08
CA ARG A 240 -0.86 -0.78 -15.30
C ARG A 240 -0.59 -1.59 -16.55
N PHE A 241 -0.26 -0.90 -17.63
CA PHE A 241 0.01 -1.48 -18.93
C PHE A 241 1.51 -1.72 -19.09
N PHE A 242 1.91 -2.99 -19.03
CA PHE A 242 3.30 -3.39 -19.24
C PHE A 242 3.69 -3.35 -20.72
N ASN A 243 4.96 -3.03 -20.99
CA ASN A 243 5.50 -3.05 -22.34
C ASN A 243 5.26 -4.43 -22.98
N PRO A 244 4.67 -4.50 -24.20
CA PRO A 244 4.39 -5.76 -24.87
C PRO A 244 5.62 -6.62 -25.19
N THR A 245 6.81 -6.03 -25.25
CA THR A 245 8.08 -6.75 -25.48
C THR A 245 8.49 -7.62 -24.29
N ILE A 246 8.01 -7.28 -23.07
CA ILE A 246 8.29 -8.05 -21.87
C ILE A 246 7.58 -9.41 -21.95
N PRO A 247 8.26 -10.52 -21.62
CA PRO A 247 7.63 -11.83 -21.50
C PRO A 247 6.42 -11.79 -20.56
N ARG A 248 5.36 -12.53 -20.88
CA ARG A 248 4.09 -12.45 -20.11
C ARG A 248 4.24 -12.75 -18.64
N GLU A 249 5.08 -13.71 -18.29
CA GLU A 249 5.32 -14.12 -16.91
C GLU A 249 6.18 -13.11 -16.12
N GLU A 250 6.76 -12.14 -16.82
CA GLU A 250 7.55 -11.05 -16.23
C GLU A 250 6.78 -9.74 -16.13
N ARG A 251 5.51 -9.70 -16.59
CA ARG A 251 4.68 -8.49 -16.54
C ARG A 251 4.07 -8.28 -15.16
N PHE A 252 4.94 -7.99 -14.21
CA PHE A 252 4.59 -7.55 -12.85
C PHE A 252 5.71 -6.66 -12.31
N LEU A 253 5.43 -5.91 -11.25
CA LEU A 253 6.46 -5.13 -10.58
C LEU A 253 7.22 -6.03 -9.61
N SER A 254 8.41 -6.43 -10.01
CA SER A 254 9.42 -6.97 -9.11
C SER A 254 10.02 -5.86 -8.25
N PHE A 255 10.71 -6.23 -7.18
CA PHE A 255 11.39 -5.27 -6.31
C PHE A 255 12.44 -4.46 -7.09
N ASP A 256 13.32 -5.12 -7.83
CA ASP A 256 14.37 -4.45 -8.61
C ASP A 256 13.81 -3.46 -9.64
N ARG A 257 12.75 -3.85 -10.36
CA ARG A 257 12.13 -3.01 -11.38
C ARG A 257 11.33 -1.85 -10.79
N LEU A 258 10.68 -2.06 -9.65
CA LEU A 258 9.91 -1.00 -8.98
C LEU A 258 10.83 0.12 -8.48
N TRP A 259 12.00 -0.26 -7.97
CA TRP A 259 12.91 0.66 -7.32
C TRP A 259 14.14 1.02 -8.17
N GLY A 260 14.26 0.47 -9.38
CA GLY A 260 15.37 0.74 -10.29
C GLY A 260 16.73 0.29 -9.76
N LEU A 261 16.76 -0.74 -8.92
CA LEU A 261 18.00 -1.22 -8.28
C LEU A 261 18.81 -2.13 -9.18
N TYR A 262 18.14 -2.99 -9.94
CA TYR A 262 18.73 -3.96 -10.89
C TYR A 262 19.88 -4.78 -10.32
N GLU A 263 19.73 -5.23 -9.07
CA GLU A 263 20.73 -6.06 -8.39
C GLU A 263 20.72 -7.52 -8.86
N GLU A 264 19.53 -8.05 -9.15
CA GLU A 264 19.32 -9.43 -9.59
C GLU A 264 18.69 -9.54 -10.98
N GLU A 265 18.08 -8.45 -11.47
CA GLU A 265 17.36 -8.40 -12.72
C GLU A 265 18.02 -7.39 -13.66
N SER A 266 18.06 -7.70 -14.96
CA SER A 266 18.58 -6.78 -15.96
C SER A 266 17.56 -5.70 -16.28
N GLU A 267 18.05 -4.51 -16.61
CA GLU A 267 17.25 -3.52 -17.32
C GLU A 267 16.71 -4.12 -18.63
N ILE A 268 15.53 -3.67 -19.03
CA ILE A 268 14.96 -4.16 -20.28
C ILE A 268 15.55 -3.34 -21.43
N ASP A 269 16.35 -4.02 -22.26
CA ASP A 269 16.79 -3.46 -23.54
C ASP A 269 15.60 -3.40 -24.50
N GLY A 270 15.18 -2.21 -24.84
CA GLY A 270 14.22 -2.11 -25.93
C GLY A 270 13.30 -0.90 -25.96
N GLY A 271 13.51 -0.07 -26.91
CA GLY A 271 12.61 0.99 -27.32
C GLY A 271 12.65 2.21 -26.41
N ASP A 272 11.52 2.74 -26.16
CA ASP A 272 11.24 3.93 -25.35
C ASP A 272 11.49 3.75 -23.82
N GLY A 273 12.14 2.65 -23.40
CA GLY A 273 12.66 2.46 -22.04
C GLY A 273 11.61 2.26 -20.94
N GLU A 274 10.34 2.48 -21.18
CA GLU A 274 9.31 2.35 -20.15
C GLU A 274 8.89 0.89 -19.95
N LEU A 275 9.07 0.38 -18.73
CA LEU A 275 8.59 -0.95 -18.33
C LEU A 275 7.08 -1.04 -18.33
N TRP A 276 6.42 0.00 -17.84
CA TRP A 276 4.98 0.12 -17.80
C TRP A 276 4.55 1.57 -17.89
N ARG A 277 3.28 1.77 -18.19
CA ARG A 277 2.61 3.06 -18.05
C ARG A 277 1.21 2.85 -17.51
N TYR A 278 0.66 3.88 -16.90
CA TYR A 278 -0.75 3.85 -16.51
C TYR A 278 -1.64 4.31 -17.66
N ARG A 279 -2.83 3.72 -17.72
CA ARG A 279 -3.92 4.16 -18.59
C ARG A 279 -5.26 3.99 -17.87
N PRO A 280 -6.31 4.74 -18.26
CA PRO A 280 -7.64 4.50 -17.72
C PRO A 280 -8.06 3.05 -17.98
N ALA A 281 -8.71 2.41 -17.02
CA ALA A 281 -9.36 1.13 -17.27
C ALA A 281 -10.41 1.30 -18.37
N ARG A 282 -10.57 0.29 -19.22
CA ARG A 282 -11.60 0.29 -20.26
C ARG A 282 -12.98 0.49 -19.62
N ALA A 283 -13.83 1.30 -20.25
CA ALA A 283 -15.14 1.68 -19.72
C ALA A 283 -16.05 0.48 -19.38
N ASP A 284 -16.01 -0.58 -20.21
CA ASP A 284 -16.76 -1.82 -19.99
C ASP A 284 -16.30 -2.64 -18.79
N LEU A 285 -15.11 -2.39 -18.27
CA LEU A 285 -14.53 -3.09 -17.10
C LEU A 285 -14.68 -2.30 -15.79
N VAL A 286 -14.87 -0.99 -15.85
CA VAL A 286 -14.86 -0.10 -14.67
C VAL A 286 -15.84 -0.56 -13.60
N ALA A 287 -17.09 -0.85 -13.98
CA ALA A 287 -18.11 -1.26 -13.02
C ALA A 287 -17.72 -2.55 -12.28
N ARG A 288 -17.20 -3.54 -12.99
CA ARG A 288 -16.81 -4.82 -12.41
C ARG A 288 -15.56 -4.68 -11.52
N ILE A 289 -14.56 -3.91 -11.97
CA ILE A 289 -13.35 -3.63 -11.15
C ILE A 289 -13.75 -2.92 -9.87
N THR A 290 -14.58 -1.89 -9.96
CA THR A 290 -15.08 -1.13 -8.80
C THR A 290 -15.80 -2.02 -7.80
N GLU A 291 -16.67 -2.93 -8.30
CA GLU A 291 -17.43 -3.84 -7.45
C GLU A 291 -16.52 -4.84 -6.72
N VAL A 292 -15.60 -5.49 -7.43
CA VAL A 292 -14.65 -6.44 -6.84
C VAL A 292 -13.71 -5.73 -5.85
N SER A 293 -13.26 -4.53 -6.17
CA SER A 293 -12.43 -3.73 -5.27
C SER A 293 -13.18 -3.36 -4.00
N TRP A 294 -14.47 -2.99 -4.11
CA TRP A 294 -15.29 -2.68 -2.95
C TRP A 294 -15.51 -3.91 -2.05
N GLN A 295 -15.81 -5.07 -2.63
CA GLN A 295 -15.95 -6.33 -1.89
C GLN A 295 -14.67 -6.69 -1.14
N ALA A 296 -13.50 -6.53 -1.79
CA ALA A 296 -12.21 -6.75 -1.14
C ALA A 296 -11.98 -5.78 0.02
N TYR A 297 -12.28 -4.49 -0.18
CA TYR A 297 -12.17 -3.46 0.86
C TYR A 297 -13.10 -3.74 2.04
N GLN A 298 -14.32 -4.24 1.80
CA GLN A 298 -15.24 -4.68 2.84
C GLN A 298 -14.74 -5.91 3.60
N ALA A 299 -14.20 -6.91 2.91
CA ALA A 299 -13.71 -8.14 3.52
C ALA A 299 -12.60 -7.90 4.55
N VAL A 300 -11.81 -6.85 4.36
CA VAL A 300 -10.73 -6.45 5.29
C VAL A 300 -11.13 -5.29 6.22
N HIS A 301 -12.42 -4.96 6.30
CA HIS A 301 -12.95 -3.87 7.13
C HIS A 301 -12.29 -2.51 6.84
N GLY A 302 -12.16 -2.17 5.56
CA GLY A 302 -11.49 -0.96 5.10
C GLY A 302 -12.02 0.31 5.77
N ARG A 303 -11.10 1.16 6.21
CA ARG A 303 -11.39 2.43 6.89
C ARG A 303 -10.31 3.47 6.61
N GLY A 304 -10.70 4.75 6.52
CA GLY A 304 -9.81 5.85 6.19
C GLY A 304 -9.53 5.88 4.70
N TYR A 305 -8.49 5.21 4.24
CA TYR A 305 -8.25 5.01 2.81
C TYR A 305 -7.44 3.74 2.55
N GLY A 306 -7.54 3.22 1.33
CA GLY A 306 -6.77 2.07 0.90
C GLY A 306 -6.74 1.93 -0.62
N ARG A 307 -5.78 1.14 -1.10
CA ARG A 307 -5.61 0.78 -2.50
C ARG A 307 -5.88 -0.70 -2.68
N VAL A 308 -6.64 -1.03 -3.71
CA VAL A 308 -6.93 -2.42 -4.07
C VAL A 308 -6.26 -2.73 -5.40
N ASP A 309 -5.40 -3.73 -5.40
CA ASP A 309 -4.69 -4.20 -6.58
C ASP A 309 -5.27 -5.54 -7.04
N LEU A 310 -5.56 -5.67 -8.35
CA LEU A 310 -6.17 -6.87 -8.93
C LEU A 310 -5.63 -7.14 -10.34
N ARG A 311 -5.71 -8.41 -10.73
CA ARG A 311 -5.42 -8.83 -12.11
C ARG A 311 -6.64 -9.46 -12.76
N ARG A 312 -6.78 -9.25 -14.06
CA ARG A 312 -7.77 -9.93 -14.86
C ARG A 312 -7.12 -11.11 -15.57
N ASP A 313 -7.52 -12.33 -15.22
CA ASP A 313 -7.03 -13.53 -15.88
C ASP A 313 -7.39 -13.49 -17.38
N ARG A 314 -6.38 -13.56 -18.23
CA ARG A 314 -6.52 -13.48 -19.69
C ARG A 314 -7.33 -14.64 -20.25
N LYS A 315 -7.24 -15.82 -19.61
CA LYS A 315 -7.86 -17.05 -20.09
C LYS A 315 -9.35 -17.10 -19.73
N THR A 316 -9.69 -16.71 -18.50
CA THR A 316 -11.08 -16.79 -18.00
C THR A 316 -11.82 -15.47 -18.10
N GLY A 317 -11.12 -14.35 -18.16
CA GLY A 317 -11.69 -13.01 -18.08
C GLY A 317 -12.05 -12.57 -16.65
N GLU A 318 -11.85 -13.43 -15.64
CA GLU A 318 -12.19 -13.17 -14.26
C GLU A 318 -11.16 -12.26 -13.57
N PHE A 319 -11.63 -11.39 -12.69
CA PHE A 319 -10.77 -10.57 -11.85
C PHE A 319 -10.35 -11.34 -10.60
N GLN A 320 -9.09 -11.20 -10.23
CA GLN A 320 -8.48 -11.80 -9.05
C GLN A 320 -7.84 -10.71 -8.20
N VAL A 321 -8.28 -10.53 -6.97
CA VAL A 321 -7.69 -9.57 -6.04
C VAL A 321 -6.33 -10.09 -5.60
N LEU A 322 -5.31 -9.25 -5.74
CA LEU A 322 -3.96 -9.52 -5.27
C LEU A 322 -3.84 -9.14 -3.80
N GLU A 323 -4.17 -7.90 -3.48
CA GLU A 323 -4.08 -7.36 -2.13
C GLU A 323 -4.92 -6.09 -1.95
N VAL A 324 -5.15 -5.74 -0.70
CA VAL A 324 -5.63 -4.42 -0.27
C VAL A 324 -4.53 -3.80 0.58
N ASN A 325 -4.08 -2.63 0.18
CA ASN A 325 -3.04 -1.88 0.88
C ASN A 325 -3.72 -0.80 1.74
N ALA A 326 -3.84 -1.07 3.04
CA ALA A 326 -4.21 -0.06 4.02
C ALA A 326 -3.12 1.01 4.06
N GLN A 327 -3.54 2.27 4.12
CA GLN A 327 -2.59 3.39 4.27
C GLN A 327 -1.49 3.39 3.20
N CYS A 328 -1.86 3.08 1.95
CA CYS A 328 -0.93 3.07 0.83
C CYS A 328 -0.26 4.42 0.64
N GLY A 329 0.96 4.41 0.09
CA GLY A 329 1.70 5.64 -0.22
C GLY A 329 0.88 6.62 -1.07
N LEU A 330 0.96 7.89 -0.72
CA LEU A 330 0.26 8.99 -1.39
C LEU A 330 1.28 9.84 -2.15
N SER A 331 1.06 10.05 -3.43
CA SER A 331 1.86 10.93 -4.28
C SER A 331 1.02 11.47 -5.43
N GLU A 332 1.34 12.66 -5.90
CA GLU A 332 0.76 13.23 -7.12
C GLU A 332 1.50 12.81 -8.40
N ASP A 333 2.63 12.11 -8.26
CA ASP A 333 3.39 11.61 -9.40
C ASP A 333 2.58 10.63 -10.23
N GLU A 334 2.15 11.11 -11.38
CA GLU A 334 1.24 10.41 -12.29
C GLU A 334 1.92 9.37 -13.20
N LEU A 335 3.25 9.38 -13.24
CA LEU A 335 4.02 8.48 -14.10
C LEU A 335 4.38 7.19 -13.35
N TYR A 336 4.81 7.32 -12.11
CA TYR A 336 5.32 6.18 -11.32
C TYR A 336 4.36 5.68 -10.24
N THR A 337 3.42 6.53 -9.78
CA THR A 337 2.49 6.11 -8.72
C THR A 337 1.09 5.86 -9.23
N SER A 338 0.44 4.81 -8.70
CA SER A 338 -0.94 4.49 -9.07
C SER A 338 -1.93 5.55 -8.59
N ILE A 339 -1.67 6.18 -7.43
CA ILE A 339 -2.55 7.23 -6.91
C ILE A 339 -2.48 8.47 -7.78
N GLY A 340 -1.28 8.94 -8.14
CA GLY A 340 -1.09 10.06 -9.07
C GLY A 340 -1.77 9.81 -10.40
N ALA A 341 -1.58 8.62 -10.99
CA ALA A 341 -2.24 8.23 -12.25
C ALA A 341 -3.77 8.22 -12.13
N ILE A 342 -4.34 7.66 -11.04
CA ILE A 342 -5.79 7.67 -10.79
C ILE A 342 -6.32 9.10 -10.75
N LEU A 343 -5.67 9.98 -10.01
CA LEU A 343 -6.09 11.37 -9.87
C LEU A 343 -6.01 12.14 -11.19
N ARG A 344 -4.91 11.93 -11.94
CA ARG A 344 -4.75 12.52 -13.29
C ARG A 344 -5.88 12.14 -14.21
N PHE A 345 -6.15 10.83 -14.37
CA PHE A 345 -7.20 10.39 -15.30
C PHE A 345 -8.60 10.74 -14.82
N ALA A 346 -8.82 10.83 -13.51
CA ALA A 346 -10.06 11.33 -12.94
C ALA A 346 -10.17 12.87 -13.01
N LYS A 347 -9.12 13.59 -13.43
CA LYS A 347 -9.02 15.07 -13.42
C LYS A 347 -9.27 15.68 -12.03
N ILE A 348 -8.78 15.02 -11.00
CA ILE A 348 -8.92 15.45 -9.61
C ILE A 348 -7.56 15.97 -9.14
N PRO A 349 -7.46 17.26 -8.77
CA PRO A 349 -6.22 17.80 -8.20
C PRO A 349 -5.84 17.09 -6.89
N TYR A 350 -4.54 16.88 -6.67
CA TYR A 350 -4.01 16.15 -5.52
C TYR A 350 -4.51 16.71 -4.17
N HIS A 351 -4.54 18.03 -4.01
CA HIS A 351 -5.05 18.67 -2.79
C HIS A 351 -6.52 18.31 -2.47
N ARG A 352 -7.35 17.99 -3.46
CA ARG A 352 -8.73 17.53 -3.23
C ARG A 352 -8.75 16.10 -2.65
N ALA A 353 -7.85 15.23 -3.11
CA ALA A 353 -7.70 13.90 -2.53
C ALA A 353 -7.18 13.99 -1.08
N VAL A 354 -6.18 14.85 -0.82
CA VAL A 354 -5.68 15.12 0.54
C VAL A 354 -6.81 15.63 1.44
N ARG A 355 -7.65 16.56 0.96
CA ARG A 355 -8.83 17.04 1.71
C ARG A 355 -9.82 15.92 2.02
N ALA A 356 -10.09 15.02 1.07
CA ALA A 356 -11.00 13.88 1.27
C ALA A 356 -10.44 12.92 2.33
N ILE A 357 -9.13 12.66 2.30
CA ILE A 357 -8.44 11.84 3.29
C ILE A 357 -8.53 12.47 4.69
N LEU A 358 -8.28 13.78 4.81
CA LEU A 358 -8.41 14.50 6.08
C LEU A 358 -9.86 14.46 6.62
N ALA A 359 -10.85 14.58 5.74
CA ALA A 359 -12.26 14.48 6.11
C ALA A 359 -12.66 13.05 6.56
N ALA A 360 -11.98 12.02 6.07
CA ALA A 360 -12.18 10.63 6.47
C ALA A 360 -11.32 10.21 7.68
N ALA A 361 -10.69 11.15 8.37
CA ALA A 361 -9.81 10.86 9.51
C ALA A 361 -10.57 10.15 10.64
N ASN A 362 -9.87 9.19 11.26
CA ASN A 362 -10.37 8.45 12.42
C ASN A 362 -10.40 9.38 13.65
N THR A 363 -11.53 9.39 14.35
CA THR A 363 -11.63 9.97 15.69
C THR A 363 -11.27 8.91 16.72
N PRO A 364 -10.57 9.30 17.82
CA PRO A 364 -10.20 8.38 18.90
C PRO A 364 -11.40 7.69 19.54
#